data_fcd38ff447a788913d2e6e11dbfd2fe1
#
_entry.id   fcd38ff447a788913d2e6e11dbfd2fe1
#
_cell.length_a   1.000
_cell.length_b   1.000
_cell.length_c   1.000
_cell.angle_alpha   90.00
_cell.angle_beta   90.00
_cell.angle_gamma   90.00
#
_symmetry.space_group_name_H-M   'P 1'
#
loop_
_entity.id
_entity.type
_entity.pdbx_description
1 polymer ?
#
loop_
_entity_poly.entity_id
_entity_poly.type
_entity_poly.pdbx_seq_one_letter_code
_entity_poly.pdbx_strand_id
1 'polypeptide(L)'
;AWTRFSLGATVMNRPKFFKMVQFDFGWNYDWKGSRYSQNQVTLFGLKYNKLLSTTADFDKTMEENPAIALSFRNQFIPKFAYTYTFDRGFGKTRDDQHFTLQAGFTEGGNLFAGIWSLVGNKGQKELFGTPFSQFVKATLQMVYSKRITGEQRIVGRVYAGAAHAYGNSQEVPYAEQFYAGGANSVRAFAVRSIGP
;
A
#
# COMPACT_ATOMS: atom_id res chain seq x y z
N ALA A 1 22.42 -8.86 2.03
CA ALA A 1 21.03 -9.30 2.16
C ALA A 1 20.63 -9.37 3.63
N TRP A 2 19.41 -9.05 3.95
CA TRP A 2 18.90 -9.10 5.32
C TRP A 2 17.40 -9.38 5.32
N THR A 3 16.95 -10.07 6.37
CA THR A 3 15.55 -10.42 6.59
C THR A 3 15.02 -9.57 7.75
N ARG A 4 13.79 -9.09 7.60
CA ARG A 4 13.10 -8.31 8.62
C ARG A 4 11.70 -8.87 8.85
N PHE A 5 11.42 -9.16 10.11
CA PHE A 5 10.08 -9.45 10.60
C PHE A 5 9.52 -8.21 11.28
N SER A 6 8.27 -7.88 11.02
CA SER A 6 7.56 -6.80 11.69
C SER A 6 6.23 -7.32 12.20
N LEU A 7 5.88 -6.95 13.42
CA LEU A 7 4.61 -7.24 14.06
C LEU A 7 4.10 -5.96 14.67
N GLY A 8 2.86 -5.61 14.38
CA GLY A 8 2.19 -4.45 14.92
C GLY A 8 0.78 -4.81 15.38
N ALA A 9 0.36 -4.24 16.50
CA ALA A 9 -1.01 -4.29 16.96
C ALA A 9 -1.42 -2.90 17.44
N THR A 10 -2.55 -2.40 16.95
CA THR A 10 -3.06 -1.08 17.28
C THR A 10 -4.52 -1.19 17.68
N VAL A 11 -4.87 -0.60 18.82
CA VAL A 11 -6.26 -0.45 19.24
C VAL A 11 -6.58 1.03 19.16
N MET A 12 -7.51 1.39 18.29
CA MET A 12 -8.06 2.73 18.20
C MET A 12 -9.41 2.75 18.93
N ASN A 13 -9.48 3.56 19.98
CA ASN A 13 -10.71 3.81 20.69
C ASN A 13 -11.01 5.31 20.64
N ARG A 14 -12.00 5.70 19.85
CA ARG A 14 -12.55 7.05 19.83
C ARG A 14 -13.89 7.06 20.54
N PRO A 15 -13.95 7.48 21.81
CA PRO A 15 -15.20 7.58 22.54
C PRO A 15 -16.23 8.38 21.73
N LYS A 16 -17.48 7.91 21.67
CA LYS A 16 -18.59 8.48 20.88
C LYS A 16 -18.51 8.28 19.36
N PHE A 17 -17.52 7.55 18.84
CA PHE A 17 -17.44 7.26 17.41
C PHE A 17 -17.30 5.77 17.14
N PHE A 18 -16.10 5.21 17.38
CA PHE A 18 -15.82 3.80 17.05
C PHE A 18 -14.70 3.21 17.90
N LYS A 19 -14.66 1.88 17.94
CA LYS A 19 -13.53 1.10 18.43
C LYS A 19 -13.07 0.12 17.35
N MET A 20 -11.78 0.15 17.02
CA MET A 20 -11.19 -0.68 15.98
C MET A 20 -9.88 -1.30 16.44
N VAL A 21 -9.62 -2.52 16.01
CA VAL A 21 -8.34 -3.21 16.19
C VAL A 21 -7.69 -3.39 14.82
N GLN A 22 -6.39 -3.10 14.75
CA GLN A 22 -5.54 -3.38 13.60
C GLN A 22 -4.43 -4.32 14.03
N PHE A 23 -4.13 -5.27 13.17
CA PHE A 23 -3.01 -6.18 13.30
C PHE A 23 -2.23 -6.18 11.98
N ASP A 24 -0.92 -5.98 12.08
CA ASP A 24 -0.01 -5.96 10.95
C ASP A 24 1.11 -6.97 11.18
N PHE A 25 1.37 -7.80 10.17
CA PHE A 25 2.53 -8.69 10.13
C PHE A 25 3.25 -8.52 8.80
N GLY A 26 4.57 -8.56 8.82
CA GLY A 26 5.38 -8.49 7.62
C GLY A 26 6.63 -9.36 7.72
N TRP A 27 6.86 -10.15 6.68
CA TRP A 27 8.10 -10.87 6.44
C TRP A 27 8.73 -10.34 5.15
N ASN A 28 9.80 -9.58 5.31
CA ASN A 28 10.48 -8.90 4.22
C ASN A 28 11.90 -9.43 4.06
N TYR A 29 12.34 -9.48 2.82
CA TYR A 29 13.70 -9.82 2.44
C TYR A 29 14.25 -8.76 1.49
N ASP A 30 15.39 -8.17 1.86
CA ASP A 30 16.03 -7.07 1.15
C ASP A 30 17.43 -7.48 0.71
N TRP A 31 17.79 -7.21 -0.55
CA TRP A 31 19.15 -7.45 -1.06
C TRP A 31 19.55 -6.40 -2.09
N LYS A 32 20.84 -6.18 -2.19
CA LYS A 32 21.42 -5.36 -3.25
C LYS A 32 21.73 -6.25 -4.45
N GLY A 33 21.16 -5.97 -5.60
CA GLY A 33 21.48 -6.64 -6.88
C GLY A 33 22.79 -6.10 -7.45
N SER A 34 23.06 -4.80 -7.26
CA SER A 34 24.30 -4.13 -7.65
C SER A 34 24.60 -2.96 -6.73
N ARG A 35 25.66 -2.20 -7.02
CA ARG A 35 25.99 -0.95 -6.32
C ARG A 35 24.86 0.10 -6.40
N TYR A 36 24.04 0.04 -7.43
CA TYR A 36 23.00 1.01 -7.76
C TYR A 36 21.58 0.44 -7.67
N SER A 37 21.42 -0.85 -7.41
CA SER A 37 20.12 -1.49 -7.36
C SER A 37 19.88 -2.19 -6.05
N GLN A 38 18.67 -2.03 -5.54
CA GLN A 38 18.14 -2.68 -4.35
C GLN A 38 16.83 -3.39 -4.72
N ASN A 39 16.68 -4.58 -4.20
CA ASN A 39 15.48 -5.38 -4.32
C ASN A 39 14.91 -5.58 -2.93
N GLN A 40 13.61 -5.43 -2.82
CA GLN A 40 12.85 -5.71 -1.62
C GLN A 40 11.68 -6.60 -1.96
N VAL A 41 11.55 -7.70 -1.26
CA VAL A 41 10.42 -8.61 -1.37
C VAL A 41 9.71 -8.68 -0.04
N THR A 42 8.40 -8.49 -0.03
CA THR A 42 7.53 -8.90 1.06
C THR A 42 7.03 -10.29 0.73
N LEU A 43 7.64 -11.31 1.31
CA LEU A 43 7.28 -12.72 1.09
C LEU A 43 5.88 -13.01 1.61
N PHE A 44 5.56 -12.43 2.75
CA PHE A 44 4.25 -12.48 3.34
C PHE A 44 3.97 -11.22 4.14
N GLY A 45 2.94 -10.49 3.76
CA GLY A 45 2.39 -9.37 4.50
C GLY A 45 0.95 -9.67 4.87
N LEU A 46 0.55 -9.32 6.05
CA LEU A 46 -0.81 -9.44 6.53
C LEU A 46 -1.23 -8.14 7.17
N LYS A 47 -2.37 -7.62 6.75
CA LYS A 47 -3.04 -6.51 7.42
C LYS A 47 -4.47 -6.93 7.75
N TYR A 48 -4.81 -6.89 9.01
CA TYR A 48 -6.13 -7.21 9.51
C TYR A 48 -6.71 -6.00 10.24
N ASN A 49 -7.85 -5.53 9.79
CA ASN A 49 -8.60 -4.46 10.42
C ASN A 49 -9.96 -4.99 10.83
N LYS A 50 -10.34 -4.80 12.08
CA LYS A 50 -11.66 -5.18 12.59
C LYS A 50 -12.29 -4.05 13.39
N LEU A 51 -13.46 -3.61 12.94
CA LEU A 51 -14.31 -2.70 13.65
C LEU A 51 -15.06 -3.48 14.74
N LEU A 52 -14.87 -3.11 16.00
CA LEU A 52 -15.45 -3.80 17.15
C LEU A 52 -16.79 -3.22 17.57
N SER A 53 -16.90 -1.90 17.52
CA SER A 53 -18.14 -1.19 17.86
C SER A 53 -18.20 0.17 17.18
N THR A 54 -19.40 0.62 16.86
CA THR A 54 -19.75 1.93 16.33
C THR A 54 -20.86 2.55 17.15
N THR A 55 -21.08 3.85 16.97
CA THR A 55 -22.24 4.56 17.50
C THR A 55 -23.21 4.89 16.36
N ALA A 56 -24.48 5.11 16.68
CA ALA A 56 -25.50 5.42 15.68
C ALA A 56 -25.18 6.66 14.84
N ASP A 57 -24.55 7.67 15.44
CA ASP A 57 -24.13 8.88 14.71
C ASP A 57 -22.99 8.59 13.73
N PHE A 58 -22.08 7.70 14.11
CA PHE A 58 -20.98 7.29 13.24
C PHE A 58 -21.49 6.40 12.10
N ASP A 59 -22.46 5.52 12.36
CA ASP A 59 -23.09 4.68 11.34
C ASP A 59 -23.80 5.54 10.29
N LYS A 60 -24.52 6.58 10.67
CA LYS A 60 -25.09 7.56 9.73
C LYS A 60 -24.02 8.26 8.90
N THR A 61 -22.91 8.66 9.53
CA THR A 61 -21.79 9.29 8.80
C THR A 61 -21.21 8.35 7.75
N MET A 62 -21.12 7.04 8.04
CA MET A 62 -20.65 6.04 7.09
C MET A 62 -21.67 5.81 5.95
N GLU A 63 -22.97 5.85 6.23
CA GLU A 63 -24.02 5.75 5.20
C GLU A 63 -24.01 6.95 4.25
N GLU A 64 -23.83 8.15 4.78
CA GLU A 64 -23.77 9.40 3.99
C GLU A 64 -22.45 9.52 3.20
N ASN A 65 -21.38 8.86 3.65
CA ASN A 65 -20.05 8.97 3.06
C ASN A 65 -19.42 7.59 2.76
N PRO A 66 -19.73 6.97 1.62
CA PRO A 66 -19.23 5.63 1.26
C PRO A 66 -17.69 5.50 1.30
N ALA A 67 -16.98 6.58 0.96
CA ALA A 67 -15.51 6.61 1.02
C ALA A 67 -14.98 6.47 2.47
N ILE A 68 -15.69 7.05 3.44
CA ILE A 68 -15.38 6.88 4.86
C ILE A 68 -15.71 5.45 5.29
N ALA A 69 -16.87 4.92 4.90
CA ALA A 69 -17.29 3.56 5.20
C ALA A 69 -16.25 2.51 4.72
N LEU A 70 -15.68 2.70 3.54
CA LEU A 70 -14.62 1.83 3.00
C LEU A 70 -13.37 1.77 3.89
N SER A 71 -13.02 2.88 4.55
CA SER A 71 -11.83 2.94 5.42
C SER A 71 -12.00 2.13 6.72
N PHE A 72 -13.24 1.92 7.14
CA PHE A 72 -13.60 1.23 8.40
C PHE A 72 -14.13 -0.18 8.19
N ARG A 73 -14.23 -0.67 6.95
CA ARG A 73 -14.63 -2.07 6.70
C ARG A 73 -13.66 -3.04 7.36
N ASN A 74 -14.20 -4.14 7.85
CA ASN A 74 -13.40 -5.28 8.24
C ASN A 74 -12.63 -5.79 7.02
N GLN A 75 -11.31 -5.83 7.11
CA GLN A 75 -10.45 -6.18 5.99
C GLN A 75 -9.37 -7.15 6.43
N PHE A 76 -9.24 -8.22 5.66
CA PHE A 76 -8.14 -9.16 5.76
C PHE A 76 -7.36 -9.09 4.45
N ILE A 77 -6.15 -8.52 4.52
CA ILE A 77 -5.33 -8.24 3.34
C ILE A 77 -4.02 -9.03 3.45
N PRO A 78 -4.02 -10.31 3.04
CA PRO A 78 -2.77 -11.03 2.86
C PRO A 78 -2.14 -10.57 1.55
N LYS A 79 -0.85 -10.25 1.56
CA LYS A 79 -0.17 -9.72 0.37
C LYS A 79 1.23 -10.26 0.18
N PHE A 80 1.62 -10.35 -1.06
CA PHE A 80 2.98 -10.43 -1.54
C PHE A 80 3.33 -9.14 -2.26
N ALA A 81 4.54 -8.64 -2.09
CA ALA A 81 4.98 -7.45 -2.80
C ALA A 81 6.45 -7.57 -3.21
N TYR A 82 6.79 -6.98 -4.35
CA TYR A 82 8.16 -6.83 -4.82
C TYR A 82 8.40 -5.40 -5.22
N THR A 83 9.52 -4.84 -4.78
CA THR A 83 9.96 -3.49 -5.14
C THR A 83 11.40 -3.54 -5.63
N TYR A 84 11.61 -3.05 -6.83
CA TYR A 84 12.92 -2.80 -7.40
C TYR A 84 13.23 -1.30 -7.32
N THR A 85 14.40 -0.95 -6.82
CA THR A 85 14.88 0.43 -6.78
C THR A 85 16.25 0.49 -7.45
N PHE A 86 16.36 1.35 -8.45
CA PHE A 86 17.63 1.75 -9.06
C PHE A 86 17.91 3.20 -8.69
N ASP A 87 19.11 3.48 -8.19
CA ASP A 87 19.51 4.79 -7.72
C ASP A 87 20.95 5.07 -8.13
N ARG A 88 21.15 6.07 -8.99
CA ARG A 88 22.46 6.38 -9.52
C ARG A 88 22.67 7.87 -9.74
N GLY A 89 23.80 8.39 -9.21
CA GLY A 89 24.33 9.71 -9.56
C GLY A 89 25.25 9.65 -10.76
N PHE A 90 25.24 10.70 -11.58
CA PHE A 90 26.03 10.87 -12.80
C PHE A 90 26.67 12.27 -12.83
N GLY A 91 27.71 12.44 -13.63
CA GLY A 91 28.41 13.72 -13.84
C GLY A 91 29.80 13.74 -13.23
N LYS A 92 30.41 14.93 -13.16
CA LYS A 92 31.75 15.15 -12.58
C LYS A 92 31.77 14.85 -11.09
N THR A 93 30.68 15.19 -10.42
CA THR A 93 30.42 14.78 -9.04
C THR A 93 29.15 13.91 -9.01
N ARG A 94 29.03 13.04 -8.01
CA ARG A 94 27.85 12.17 -7.84
C ARG A 94 26.55 12.96 -7.74
N ASP A 95 26.63 14.22 -7.36
CA ASP A 95 25.49 15.11 -7.14
C ASP A 95 25.11 15.99 -8.33
N ASP A 96 25.87 15.96 -9.44
CA ASP A 96 25.56 16.80 -10.61
C ASP A 96 24.24 16.38 -11.27
N GLN A 97 24.04 15.07 -11.39
CA GLN A 97 22.81 14.48 -11.90
C GLN A 97 22.47 13.25 -11.07
N HIS A 98 21.20 13.03 -10.79
CA HIS A 98 20.74 11.89 -10.04
C HIS A 98 19.46 11.32 -10.67
N PHE A 99 19.44 10.04 -10.87
CA PHE A 99 18.30 9.30 -11.39
C PHE A 99 17.90 8.20 -10.44
N THR A 100 16.64 8.18 -10.05
CA THR A 100 16.02 7.11 -9.26
C THR A 100 14.85 6.53 -10.03
N LEU A 101 14.82 5.21 -10.17
CA LEU A 101 13.72 4.44 -10.71
C LEU A 101 13.25 3.49 -9.63
N GLN A 102 11.97 3.52 -9.33
CA GLN A 102 11.33 2.55 -8.44
C GLN A 102 10.16 1.89 -9.15
N ALA A 103 10.20 0.57 -9.27
CA ALA A 103 9.12 -0.24 -9.80
C ALA A 103 8.60 -1.17 -8.71
N GLY A 104 7.30 -1.17 -8.51
CA GLY A 104 6.64 -1.98 -7.49
C GLY A 104 5.53 -2.84 -8.06
N PHE A 105 5.42 -4.04 -7.56
CA PHE A 105 4.32 -4.96 -7.82
C PHE A 105 3.79 -5.49 -6.49
N THR A 106 2.49 -5.48 -6.31
CA THR A 106 1.82 -6.03 -5.13
C THR A 106 0.65 -6.88 -5.59
N GLU A 107 0.54 -8.07 -5.06
CA GLU A 107 -0.63 -8.91 -5.18
C GLU A 107 -1.22 -9.17 -3.81
N GLY A 108 -2.53 -9.28 -3.75
CA GLY A 108 -3.26 -9.62 -2.54
C GLY A 108 -4.12 -10.87 -2.73
N GLY A 109 -4.06 -11.77 -1.75
CA GLY A 109 -4.99 -12.88 -1.62
C GLY A 109 -4.84 -14.07 -2.57
N ASN A 110 -3.97 -14.03 -3.58
CA ASN A 110 -3.86 -15.11 -4.57
C ASN A 110 -3.37 -16.43 -3.97
N LEU A 111 -2.39 -16.35 -3.07
CA LEU A 111 -1.88 -17.53 -2.39
C LEU A 111 -3.01 -18.26 -1.62
N PHE A 112 -3.80 -17.50 -0.86
CA PHE A 112 -4.91 -18.03 -0.11
C PHE A 112 -6.05 -18.51 -1.01
N ALA A 113 -6.33 -17.81 -2.10
CA ALA A 113 -7.31 -18.25 -3.09
C ALA A 113 -6.91 -19.57 -3.77
N GLY A 114 -5.61 -19.74 -4.05
CA GLY A 114 -5.06 -21.00 -4.56
C GLY A 114 -5.26 -22.16 -3.57
N ILE A 115 -4.88 -21.97 -2.32
CA ILE A 115 -5.08 -22.96 -1.25
C ILE A 115 -6.58 -23.29 -1.09
N TRP A 116 -7.44 -22.26 -1.08
CA TRP A 116 -8.89 -22.45 -0.95
C TRP A 116 -9.49 -23.26 -2.08
N SER A 117 -9.01 -23.05 -3.30
CA SER A 117 -9.48 -23.83 -4.46
C SER A 117 -9.07 -25.31 -4.39
N LEU A 118 -7.92 -25.61 -3.79
CA LEU A 118 -7.46 -26.98 -3.57
C LEU A 118 -8.30 -27.73 -2.51
N VAL A 119 -8.86 -27.00 -1.56
CA VAL A 119 -9.75 -27.59 -0.52
C VAL A 119 -11.18 -27.80 -1.05
N GLY A 120 -11.50 -27.38 -2.28
CA GLY A 120 -12.76 -27.68 -2.94
C GLY A 120 -13.97 -26.88 -2.46
N ASN A 121 -13.78 -25.80 -1.72
CA ASN A 121 -14.85 -24.98 -1.16
C ASN A 121 -15.33 -23.94 -2.19
N LYS A 122 -16.62 -23.96 -2.54
CA LYS A 122 -17.20 -23.08 -3.60
C LYS A 122 -17.83 -21.78 -3.07
N GLY A 123 -17.75 -21.49 -1.77
CA GLY A 123 -18.33 -20.30 -1.14
C GLY A 123 -17.43 -19.07 -1.21
N GLN A 124 -17.90 -17.97 -0.63
CA GLN A 124 -17.07 -16.77 -0.40
C GLN A 124 -15.85 -17.18 0.41
N LYS A 125 -14.68 -16.72 -0.05
CA LYS A 125 -13.40 -17.10 0.56
C LYS A 125 -13.14 -16.24 1.78
N GLU A 126 -13.25 -16.83 2.95
CA GLU A 126 -13.12 -16.14 4.24
C GLU A 126 -12.02 -16.76 5.09
N LEU A 127 -11.33 -15.92 5.84
CA LEU A 127 -10.41 -16.37 6.88
C LEU A 127 -10.83 -15.70 8.20
N PHE A 128 -10.97 -16.50 9.25
CA PHE A 128 -11.47 -16.03 10.56
C PHE A 128 -12.82 -15.26 10.48
N GLY A 129 -13.71 -15.67 9.58
CA GLY A 129 -15.02 -15.03 9.38
C GLY A 129 -14.94 -13.65 8.71
N THR A 130 -13.84 -13.34 8.05
CA THR A 130 -13.65 -12.09 7.29
C THR A 130 -13.20 -12.42 5.88
N PRO A 131 -13.88 -11.88 4.84
CA PRO A 131 -13.46 -12.07 3.46
C PRO A 131 -12.06 -11.48 3.24
N PHE A 132 -11.17 -12.23 2.58
CA PHE A 132 -9.88 -11.68 2.24
C PHE A 132 -9.90 -10.99 0.88
N SER A 133 -9.12 -9.92 0.79
CA SER A 133 -9.06 -9.11 -0.42
C SER A 133 -8.19 -9.74 -1.49
N GLN A 134 -8.69 -9.73 -2.75
CA GLN A 134 -7.94 -10.15 -3.93
C GLN A 134 -7.75 -8.96 -4.89
N PHE A 135 -6.49 -8.61 -5.15
CA PHE A 135 -6.14 -7.50 -6.06
C PHE A 135 -4.72 -7.65 -6.58
N VAL A 136 -4.43 -6.92 -7.64
CA VAL A 136 -3.07 -6.64 -8.12
C VAL A 136 -2.87 -5.14 -8.22
N LYS A 137 -1.63 -4.71 -7.98
CA LYS A 137 -1.23 -3.31 -8.04
C LYS A 137 0.18 -3.21 -8.60
N ALA A 138 0.37 -2.35 -9.57
CA ALA A 138 1.68 -2.01 -10.13
C ALA A 138 1.94 -0.51 -9.98
N THR A 139 3.18 -0.16 -9.66
CA THR A 139 3.61 1.23 -9.49
C THR A 139 4.93 1.46 -10.19
N LEU A 140 5.09 2.65 -10.77
CA LEU A 140 6.33 3.11 -11.36
C LEU A 140 6.57 4.55 -10.94
N GLN A 141 7.73 4.82 -10.38
CA GLN A 141 8.18 6.16 -10.03
C GLN A 141 9.56 6.41 -10.63
N MET A 142 9.71 7.54 -11.31
CA MET A 142 10.97 8.01 -11.80
C MET A 142 11.22 9.41 -11.22
N VAL A 143 12.42 9.65 -10.72
CA VAL A 143 12.87 10.95 -10.26
C VAL A 143 14.20 11.26 -10.96
N TYR A 144 14.26 12.40 -11.62
CA TYR A 144 15.49 12.90 -12.20
C TYR A 144 15.78 14.27 -11.64
N SER A 145 17.00 14.47 -11.19
CA SER A 145 17.49 15.77 -10.73
C SER A 145 18.79 16.16 -11.42
N LYS A 146 18.91 17.43 -11.76
CA LYS A 146 20.11 17.99 -12.37
C LYS A 146 20.48 19.30 -11.68
N ARG A 147 21.74 19.41 -11.27
CA ARG A 147 22.32 20.66 -10.78
C ARG A 147 22.62 21.56 -11.98
N ILE A 148 22.14 22.80 -11.94
CA ILE A 148 22.38 23.81 -12.97
C ILE A 148 23.56 24.67 -12.56
N THR A 149 23.54 25.17 -11.33
CA THR A 149 24.62 25.96 -10.71
C THR A 149 24.93 25.43 -9.31
N GLY A 150 25.85 26.03 -8.58
CA GLY A 150 26.15 25.61 -7.20
C GLY A 150 24.95 25.61 -6.28
N GLU A 151 23.99 26.51 -6.51
CA GLU A 151 22.82 26.72 -5.63
C GLU A 151 21.48 26.25 -6.27
N GLN A 152 21.47 26.02 -7.59
CA GLN A 152 20.23 25.71 -8.31
C GLN A 152 20.17 24.24 -8.78
N ARG A 153 19.03 23.60 -8.55
CA ARG A 153 18.75 22.23 -8.99
C ARG A 153 17.35 22.16 -9.58
N ILE A 154 17.24 21.51 -10.72
CA ILE A 154 15.94 21.13 -11.30
C ILE A 154 15.66 19.68 -10.93
N VAL A 155 14.43 19.39 -10.50
CA VAL A 155 13.95 18.06 -10.15
C VAL A 155 12.64 17.80 -10.88
N GLY A 156 12.58 16.70 -11.63
CA GLY A 156 11.37 16.17 -12.24
C GLY A 156 11.00 14.83 -11.62
N ARG A 157 9.71 14.64 -11.33
CA ARG A 157 9.16 13.38 -10.82
C ARG A 157 7.98 12.95 -11.66
N VAL A 158 7.99 11.69 -12.09
CA VAL A 158 6.86 11.03 -12.74
C VAL A 158 6.45 9.86 -11.85
N TYR A 159 5.16 9.73 -11.60
CA TYR A 159 4.58 8.61 -10.88
C TYR A 159 3.37 8.08 -11.65
N ALA A 160 3.35 6.79 -11.90
CA ALA A 160 2.24 6.09 -12.52
C ALA A 160 1.91 4.83 -11.72
N GLY A 161 0.64 4.46 -11.69
CA GLY A 161 0.20 3.25 -11.03
C GLY A 161 -1.14 2.78 -11.55
N ALA A 162 -1.33 1.46 -11.49
CA ALA A 162 -2.58 0.80 -11.78
C ALA A 162 -2.89 -0.23 -10.72
N ALA A 163 -4.16 -0.37 -10.36
CA ALA A 163 -4.63 -1.38 -9.43
C ALA A 163 -5.95 -1.96 -9.92
N HIS A 164 -6.14 -3.26 -9.75
CA HIS A 164 -7.33 -3.97 -10.17
C HIS A 164 -7.73 -4.99 -9.10
N ALA A 165 -8.99 -4.94 -8.68
CA ALA A 165 -9.59 -5.92 -7.80
C ALA A 165 -10.27 -7.02 -8.62
N TYR A 166 -10.25 -8.25 -8.13
CA TYR A 166 -10.87 -9.40 -8.79
C TYR A 166 -11.23 -10.50 -7.80
N GLY A 167 -11.89 -11.54 -8.30
CA GLY A 167 -12.19 -12.74 -7.52
C GLY A 167 -13.08 -12.46 -6.32
N ASN A 168 -12.51 -12.52 -5.12
CA ASN A 168 -13.22 -12.32 -3.86
C ASN A 168 -13.50 -10.84 -3.52
N SER A 169 -12.93 -9.91 -4.28
CA SER A 169 -13.05 -8.47 -4.04
C SER A 169 -13.65 -7.74 -5.23
N GLN A 170 -14.59 -6.86 -4.97
CA GLN A 170 -15.15 -5.93 -5.97
C GLN A 170 -14.31 -4.66 -6.08
N GLU A 171 -13.61 -4.30 -5.02
CA GLU A 171 -12.81 -3.07 -4.91
C GLU A 171 -11.44 -3.35 -4.30
N VAL A 172 -10.46 -2.53 -4.69
CA VAL A 172 -9.13 -2.54 -4.05
C VAL A 172 -9.28 -2.04 -2.61
N PRO A 173 -8.67 -2.72 -1.63
CA PRO A 173 -8.72 -2.28 -0.23
C PRO A 173 -8.32 -0.82 -0.07
N TYR A 174 -9.04 -0.09 0.76
CA TYR A 174 -8.80 1.34 0.98
C TYR A 174 -7.34 1.68 1.30
N ALA A 175 -6.66 0.83 2.06
CA ALA A 175 -5.25 1.03 2.40
C ALA A 175 -4.30 0.89 1.20
N GLU A 176 -4.74 0.24 0.11
CA GLU A 176 -3.94 -0.03 -1.10
C GLU A 176 -4.36 0.83 -2.30
N GLN A 177 -5.44 1.60 -2.19
CA GLN A 177 -5.88 2.53 -3.23
C GLN A 177 -4.87 3.65 -3.46
N PHE A 178 -4.79 4.14 -4.68
CA PHE A 178 -4.08 5.38 -5.00
C PHE A 178 -4.87 6.59 -4.52
N TYR A 179 -4.16 7.63 -4.12
CA TYR A 179 -4.77 8.89 -3.71
C TYR A 179 -3.88 10.08 -4.09
N ALA A 180 -4.50 11.23 -4.25
CA ALA A 180 -3.83 12.52 -4.40
C ALA A 180 -4.04 13.37 -3.13
N GLY A 181 -3.15 14.35 -2.94
CA GLY A 181 -3.12 15.21 -1.75
C GLY A 181 -2.14 14.72 -0.67
N GLY A 182 -1.84 15.60 0.27
CA GLY A 182 -0.91 15.36 1.36
C GLY A 182 0.55 15.72 1.04
N ALA A 183 1.41 15.62 2.06
CA ALA A 183 2.79 16.12 2.06
C ALA A 183 3.68 15.54 0.94
N ASN A 184 3.42 14.31 0.51
CA ASN A 184 4.21 13.60 -0.50
C ASN A 184 3.62 13.67 -1.93
N SER A 185 2.51 14.37 -2.11
CA SER A 185 1.84 14.55 -3.39
C SER A 185 1.56 16.04 -3.63
N VAL A 186 0.36 16.53 -3.41
CA VAL A 186 -0.01 17.94 -3.57
C VAL A 186 -0.22 18.54 -2.19
N ARG A 187 0.79 19.25 -1.67
CA ARG A 187 0.83 19.73 -0.27
C ARG A 187 -0.28 20.69 0.13
N ALA A 188 -0.87 21.40 -0.82
CA ALA A 188 -1.96 22.33 -0.57
C ALA A 188 -3.28 21.66 -0.21
N PHE A 189 -3.38 20.34 -0.40
CA PHE A 189 -4.61 19.59 -0.20
C PHE A 189 -4.44 18.51 0.86
N ALA A 190 -5.48 18.24 1.61
CA ALA A 190 -5.51 17.11 2.53
C ALA A 190 -5.43 15.77 1.75
N VAL A 191 -4.98 14.73 2.44
CA VAL A 191 -4.91 13.39 1.85
C VAL A 191 -6.31 12.97 1.35
N ARG A 192 -6.42 12.53 0.08
CA ARG A 192 -7.66 12.10 -0.57
C ARG A 192 -8.72 13.21 -0.75
N SER A 193 -8.35 14.47 -0.68
CA SER A 193 -9.27 15.59 -0.93
C SER A 193 -9.29 16.04 -2.39
N ILE A 194 -8.51 15.41 -3.26
CA ILE A 194 -8.44 15.68 -4.69
C ILE A 194 -8.87 14.42 -5.43
N GLY A 195 -9.85 14.55 -6.27
CA GLY A 195 -10.40 13.47 -7.08
C GLY A 195 -11.89 13.27 -6.82
N PRO A 196 -12.54 12.49 -7.68
CA PRO A 196 -13.96 12.15 -7.55
C PRO A 196 -14.23 11.32 -6.32
#